data_3bb50d6b3ecfe88f299652faa97b9889
#
_entry.id   3bb50d6b3ecfe88f299652faa97b9889
#
_cell.length_a   1.000
_cell.length_b   1.000
_cell.length_c   1.000
_cell.angle_alpha   90.00
_cell.angle_beta   90.00
_cell.angle_gamma   90.00
#
_symmetry.space_group_name_H-M   'P 1'
#
loop_
_entity.id
_entity.type
_entity.pdbx_description
1 polymer ?
#
loop_
_entity_poly.entity_id
_entity_poly.type
_entity_poly.pdbx_seq_one_letter_code
_entity_poly.pdbx_strand_id
1 'polypeptide(L)'
;MIKLEKEQTARFAARLEQETQESVMRDIAQFSEADIVDTWASEPPACAEVHAMVFNMERGVHIDEAIEFLKDNPSLQPFDLILANELDFGTARSGEKNTAEEVAKALGLSYVFGLEFIELKDAALGFHGNAVFSRWPVKWAEVLRLPEQYNWYNDRQKRIGG
;
A
#
# COMPACT_ATOMS: atom_id res chain seq x y z
N MET A 1 -6.43 -7.38 -0.03
CA MET A 1 -6.37 -7.19 1.47
C MET A 1 -7.75 -6.85 2.01
N ILE A 2 -8.13 -7.35 3.18
CA ILE A 2 -9.45 -7.10 3.80
C ILE A 2 -9.31 -5.93 4.77
N LYS A 3 -10.14 -4.89 4.60
CA LYS A 3 -10.20 -3.72 5.48
C LYS A 3 -10.73 -4.13 6.86
N LEU A 4 -10.17 -3.56 7.91
CA LEU A 4 -10.63 -3.81 9.29
C LEU A 4 -11.95 -3.07 9.57
N GLU A 5 -12.80 -3.71 10.32
CA GLU A 5 -14.04 -3.11 10.80
C GLU A 5 -13.78 -2.10 11.93
N LYS A 6 -14.67 -1.13 12.09
CA LYS A 6 -14.56 -0.12 13.15
C LYS A 6 -14.38 -0.68 14.55
N GLU A 7 -15.07 -1.78 14.86
CA GLU A 7 -14.95 -2.45 16.17
C GLU A 7 -13.57 -3.05 16.37
N GLN A 8 -12.97 -3.63 15.32
CA GLN A 8 -11.62 -4.18 15.37
C GLN A 8 -10.59 -3.08 15.60
N THR A 9 -10.70 -1.97 14.85
CA THR A 9 -9.79 -0.83 15.02
C THR A 9 -9.91 -0.18 16.38
N ALA A 10 -11.13 -0.03 16.93
CA ALA A 10 -11.36 0.47 18.27
C ALA A 10 -10.75 -0.46 19.36
N ARG A 11 -10.88 -1.78 19.18
CA ARG A 11 -10.27 -2.76 20.07
C ARG A 11 -8.73 -2.67 20.04
N PHE A 12 -8.12 -2.53 18.88
CA PHE A 12 -6.68 -2.36 18.78
C PHE A 12 -6.21 -1.04 19.40
N ALA A 13 -6.95 0.04 19.18
CA ALA A 13 -6.66 1.33 19.81
C ALA A 13 -6.70 1.24 21.34
N ALA A 14 -7.70 0.57 21.90
CA ALA A 14 -7.80 0.35 23.34
C ALA A 14 -6.65 -0.49 23.93
N ARG A 15 -6.16 -1.47 23.17
CA ARG A 15 -5.00 -2.27 23.57
C ARG A 15 -3.71 -1.45 23.61
N LEU A 16 -3.54 -0.51 22.70
CA LEU A 16 -2.35 0.36 22.63
C LEU A 16 -2.20 1.31 23.82
N GLU A 17 -3.24 1.49 24.64
CA GLU A 17 -3.14 2.21 25.92
C GLU A 17 -2.42 1.38 27.01
N GLN A 18 -2.28 0.05 26.81
CA GLN A 18 -1.77 -0.89 27.81
C GLN A 18 -0.66 -1.81 27.30
N GLU A 19 -0.53 -1.95 25.99
CA GLU A 19 0.40 -2.85 25.32
C GLU A 19 1.34 -2.08 24.39
N THR A 20 2.46 -2.72 24.05
CA THR A 20 3.35 -2.18 22.99
C THR A 20 2.69 -2.31 21.62
N GLN A 21 3.01 -1.41 20.71
CA GLN A 21 2.56 -1.46 19.32
C GLN A 21 2.92 -2.80 18.66
N GLU A 22 4.13 -3.29 18.90
CA GLU A 22 4.58 -4.60 18.38
C GLU A 22 3.70 -5.76 18.85
N SER A 23 3.27 -5.74 20.14
CA SER A 23 2.35 -6.75 20.69
C SER A 23 1.01 -6.74 19.96
N VAL A 24 0.46 -5.57 19.71
CA VAL A 24 -0.82 -5.41 19.00
C VAL A 24 -0.70 -5.83 17.53
N MET A 25 0.39 -5.44 16.86
CA MET A 25 0.62 -5.76 15.44
C MET A 25 0.71 -7.25 15.15
N ARG A 26 1.23 -8.06 16.07
CA ARG A 26 1.32 -9.53 15.93
C ARG A 26 -0.04 -10.20 15.75
N ASP A 27 -1.10 -9.59 16.27
CA ASP A 27 -2.46 -10.11 16.18
C ASP A 27 -3.24 -9.59 14.97
N ILE A 28 -2.58 -8.78 14.12
CA ILE A 28 -3.16 -8.19 12.91
C ILE A 28 -2.48 -8.83 11.70
N ALA A 29 -3.15 -9.80 11.10
CA ALA A 29 -2.60 -10.61 10.00
C ALA A 29 -2.12 -9.76 8.82
N GLN A 30 -2.79 -8.65 8.53
CA GLN A 30 -2.46 -7.74 7.43
C GLN A 30 -1.03 -7.18 7.50
N PHE A 31 -0.41 -7.15 8.68
CA PHE A 31 0.99 -6.72 8.82
C PHE A 31 2.02 -7.77 8.39
N SER A 32 1.62 -9.01 8.26
CA SER A 32 2.49 -10.12 7.81
C SER A 32 2.13 -10.66 6.43
N GLU A 33 1.05 -10.18 5.84
CA GLU A 33 0.54 -10.63 4.56
C GLU A 33 0.79 -9.59 3.47
N ALA A 34 1.30 -10.03 2.32
CA ALA A 34 1.35 -9.24 1.10
C ALA A 34 0.10 -9.52 0.26
N ASP A 35 -0.57 -8.46 -0.20
CA ASP A 35 -1.73 -8.57 -1.07
C ASP A 35 -1.29 -8.61 -2.52
N ILE A 36 -1.42 -9.77 -3.17
CA ILE A 36 -1.00 -9.98 -4.57
C ILE A 36 -2.24 -9.95 -5.46
N VAL A 37 -2.22 -9.10 -6.48
CA VAL A 37 -3.30 -8.95 -7.47
C VAL A 37 -2.73 -8.94 -8.88
N ASP A 38 -3.09 -9.95 -9.68
CA ASP A 38 -2.59 -10.16 -11.05
C ASP A 38 -3.65 -9.94 -12.14
N THR A 39 -4.79 -9.35 -11.79
CA THR A 39 -5.98 -9.33 -12.66
C THR A 39 -5.78 -8.58 -13.97
N TRP A 40 -4.91 -7.58 -14.01
CA TRP A 40 -4.75 -6.69 -15.17
C TRP A 40 -3.47 -6.90 -15.96
N ALA A 41 -2.49 -7.63 -15.43
CA ALA A 41 -1.26 -7.91 -16.15
C ALA A 41 -1.51 -8.91 -17.28
N SER A 42 -0.91 -8.64 -18.43
CA SER A 42 -0.80 -9.60 -19.52
C SER A 42 0.58 -10.28 -19.48
N GLU A 43 0.70 -11.48 -20.04
CA GLU A 43 2.03 -12.08 -20.21
C GLU A 43 2.85 -11.26 -21.19
N PRO A 44 3.87 -10.53 -20.73
CA PRO A 44 4.69 -9.73 -21.60
C PRO A 44 5.72 -10.62 -22.32
N PRO A 45 6.23 -10.17 -23.47
CA PRO A 45 7.33 -10.86 -24.13
C PRO A 45 8.57 -10.88 -23.25
N ALA A 46 9.45 -11.85 -23.46
CA ALA A 46 10.76 -11.84 -22.82
C ALA A 46 11.51 -10.56 -23.19
N CYS A 47 12.12 -9.92 -22.20
CA CYS A 47 12.91 -8.71 -22.40
C CYS A 47 14.36 -8.93 -21.94
N ALA A 48 15.30 -8.24 -22.59
CA ALA A 48 16.70 -8.26 -22.22
C ALA A 48 17.04 -7.24 -21.12
N GLU A 49 16.22 -6.22 -20.96
CA GLU A 49 16.38 -5.12 -20.01
C GLU A 49 15.09 -4.93 -19.23
N VAL A 50 15.21 -4.51 -17.98
CA VAL A 50 14.09 -4.20 -17.09
C VAL A 50 14.13 -2.71 -16.77
N HIS A 51 13.03 -2.01 -17.08
CA HIS A 51 12.84 -0.61 -16.76
C HIS A 51 12.10 -0.49 -15.44
N ALA A 52 12.79 0.01 -14.43
CA ALA A 52 12.23 0.18 -13.09
C ALA A 52 12.20 1.65 -12.69
N MET A 53 11.15 2.06 -11.98
CA MET A 53 10.97 3.39 -11.46
C MET A 53 10.64 3.32 -9.96
N VAL A 54 11.10 4.31 -9.21
CA VAL A 54 10.67 4.57 -7.82
C VAL A 54 9.80 5.82 -7.83
N PHE A 55 8.63 5.75 -7.18
CA PHE A 55 7.68 6.86 -7.17
C PHE A 55 6.94 6.97 -5.84
N ASN A 56 7.02 8.14 -5.18
CA ASN A 56 6.21 8.43 -4.00
C ASN A 56 4.85 8.98 -4.48
N MET A 57 3.76 8.33 -4.10
CA MET A 57 2.40 8.61 -4.55
C MET A 57 1.65 9.59 -3.63
N GLU A 58 2.31 10.14 -2.60
CA GLU A 58 1.70 11.11 -1.67
C GLU A 58 0.32 10.65 -1.15
N ARG A 59 0.24 9.40 -0.68
CA ARG A 59 -0.98 8.76 -0.17
C ARG A 59 -2.09 8.58 -1.22
N GLY A 60 -1.79 8.80 -2.49
CA GLY A 60 -2.77 8.76 -3.56
C GLY A 60 -3.80 9.88 -3.51
N VAL A 61 -3.48 11.02 -2.86
CA VAL A 61 -4.37 12.19 -2.82
C VAL A 61 -4.60 12.76 -4.24
N HIS A 62 -3.57 12.68 -5.08
CA HIS A 62 -3.58 13.09 -6.48
C HIS A 62 -3.43 11.90 -7.43
N ILE A 63 -4.13 10.80 -7.13
CA ILE A 63 -3.92 9.54 -7.85
C ILE A 63 -4.32 9.62 -9.33
N ASP A 64 -5.37 10.35 -9.64
CA ASP A 64 -5.87 10.47 -11.01
C ASP A 64 -4.85 11.25 -11.87
N GLU A 65 -4.31 12.36 -11.36
CA GLU A 65 -3.25 13.15 -12.01
C GLU A 65 -1.94 12.37 -12.15
N ALA A 66 -1.59 11.57 -11.13
CA ALA A 66 -0.40 10.72 -11.18
C ALA A 66 -0.54 9.64 -12.28
N ILE A 67 -1.71 9.03 -12.40
CA ILE A 67 -2.01 8.06 -13.46
C ILE A 67 -1.93 8.71 -14.84
N GLU A 68 -2.52 9.88 -15.05
CA GLU A 68 -2.43 10.63 -16.31
C GLU A 68 -0.97 10.94 -16.65
N PHE A 69 -0.20 11.47 -15.70
CA PHE A 69 1.22 11.74 -15.88
C PHE A 69 2.02 10.50 -16.32
N LEU A 70 1.76 9.35 -15.69
CA LEU A 70 2.44 8.10 -16.02
C LEU A 70 2.07 7.62 -17.44
N LYS A 71 0.80 7.76 -17.85
CA LYS A 71 0.32 7.33 -19.18
C LYS A 71 0.79 8.23 -20.30
N ASP A 72 0.79 9.53 -20.07
CA ASP A 72 1.00 10.54 -21.10
C ASP A 72 2.47 10.93 -21.27
N ASN A 73 3.38 10.38 -20.46
CA ASN A 73 4.80 10.67 -20.54
C ASN A 73 5.58 9.53 -21.24
N PRO A 74 5.87 9.66 -22.55
CA PRO A 74 6.58 8.61 -23.29
C PRO A 74 7.99 8.33 -22.77
N SER A 75 8.61 9.30 -22.08
CA SER A 75 9.97 9.15 -21.53
C SER A 75 10.02 8.17 -20.35
N LEU A 76 8.86 7.87 -19.75
CA LEU A 76 8.74 6.93 -18.65
C LEU A 76 8.37 5.52 -19.11
N GLN A 77 8.00 5.35 -20.38
CA GLN A 77 7.57 4.07 -20.95
C GLN A 77 8.75 3.29 -21.57
N PRO A 78 8.73 1.96 -21.59
CA PRO A 78 7.75 1.11 -20.91
C PRO A 78 8.04 0.98 -19.42
N PHE A 79 7.00 0.76 -18.60
CA PHE A 79 7.19 0.36 -17.21
C PHE A 79 7.24 -1.16 -17.12
N ASP A 80 8.32 -1.70 -16.58
CA ASP A 80 8.39 -3.10 -16.19
C ASP A 80 8.08 -3.27 -14.71
N LEU A 81 8.64 -2.36 -13.90
CA LEU A 81 8.42 -2.30 -12.46
C LEU A 81 8.22 -0.85 -11.99
N ILE A 82 7.27 -0.63 -11.07
CA ILE A 82 7.15 0.60 -10.31
C ILE A 82 7.19 0.26 -8.83
N LEU A 83 8.22 0.77 -8.12
CA LEU A 83 8.35 0.66 -6.67
C LEU A 83 7.71 1.91 -6.08
N ALA A 84 6.48 1.79 -5.61
CA ALA A 84 5.69 2.91 -5.16
C ALA A 84 5.59 2.97 -3.63
N ASN A 85 5.83 4.16 -3.11
CA ASN A 85 5.66 4.47 -1.70
C ASN A 85 4.41 5.31 -1.47
N GLU A 86 3.91 5.27 -0.25
CA GLU A 86 2.80 6.08 0.21
C GLU A 86 1.53 5.91 -0.62
N LEU A 87 0.93 4.75 -0.57
CA LEU A 87 -0.36 4.45 -1.16
C LEU A 87 -1.39 4.19 -0.06
N ASP A 88 -2.57 4.75 -0.21
CA ASP A 88 -3.69 4.52 0.70
C ASP A 88 -4.68 3.49 0.16
N PHE A 89 -5.31 2.78 1.09
CA PHE A 89 -6.40 1.89 0.82
C PHE A 89 -7.59 2.21 1.73
N GLY A 90 -8.63 2.80 1.16
CA GLY A 90 -9.89 3.08 1.82
C GLY A 90 -9.84 4.21 2.85
N THR A 91 -8.88 5.13 2.75
CA THR A 91 -8.85 6.34 3.58
C THR A 91 -9.70 7.45 2.95
N ALA A 92 -10.31 8.29 3.78
CA ALA A 92 -11.14 9.40 3.29
C ALA A 92 -10.31 10.43 2.48
N ARG A 93 -9.04 10.64 2.83
CA ARG A 93 -8.16 11.61 2.15
C ARG A 93 -7.84 11.21 0.69
N SER A 94 -7.91 9.93 0.36
CA SER A 94 -7.73 9.40 -1.00
C SER A 94 -9.06 8.99 -1.66
N GLY A 95 -10.18 9.52 -1.18
CA GLY A 95 -11.51 9.25 -1.73
C GLY A 95 -12.02 7.84 -1.47
N GLU A 96 -11.56 7.20 -0.39
CA GLU A 96 -11.89 5.80 -0.01
C GLU A 96 -11.48 4.75 -1.05
N LYS A 97 -10.64 5.12 -2.02
CA LYS A 97 -10.14 4.25 -3.08
C LYS A 97 -9.08 3.26 -2.54
N ASN A 98 -8.90 2.15 -3.24
CA ASN A 98 -7.65 1.39 -3.22
C ASN A 98 -6.73 2.00 -4.28
N THR A 99 -5.84 2.90 -3.88
CA THR A 99 -5.01 3.66 -4.83
C THR A 99 -4.02 2.78 -5.59
N ALA A 100 -3.57 1.65 -5.02
CA ALA A 100 -2.76 0.68 -5.74
C ALA A 100 -3.55 -0.02 -6.86
N GLU A 101 -4.81 -0.38 -6.58
CA GLU A 101 -5.69 -0.98 -7.59
C GLU A 101 -5.98 -0.02 -8.75
N GLU A 102 -6.23 1.27 -8.45
CA GLU A 102 -6.47 2.28 -9.48
C GLU A 102 -5.27 2.40 -10.44
N VAL A 103 -4.05 2.48 -9.91
CA VAL A 103 -2.82 2.51 -10.72
C VAL A 103 -2.67 1.23 -11.55
N ALA A 104 -2.79 0.06 -10.91
CA ALA A 104 -2.63 -1.23 -11.58
C ALA A 104 -3.61 -1.40 -12.74
N LYS A 105 -4.89 -1.09 -12.50
CA LYS A 105 -5.94 -1.13 -13.51
C LYS A 105 -5.68 -0.17 -14.66
N ALA A 106 -5.28 1.06 -14.35
CA ALA A 106 -5.06 2.10 -15.36
C ALA A 106 -3.85 1.82 -16.26
N LEU A 107 -2.81 1.15 -15.72
CA LEU A 107 -1.57 0.85 -16.42
C LEU A 107 -1.49 -0.61 -16.93
N GLY A 108 -2.46 -1.46 -16.60
CA GLY A 108 -2.44 -2.88 -16.99
C GLY A 108 -1.35 -3.69 -16.30
N LEU A 109 -1.12 -3.44 -15.00
CA LEU A 109 -0.05 -4.07 -14.22
C LEU A 109 -0.61 -4.99 -13.13
N SER A 110 0.15 -6.02 -12.76
CA SER A 110 0.00 -6.69 -11.47
C SER A 110 0.48 -5.77 -10.35
N TYR A 111 0.02 -5.99 -9.11
CA TYR A 111 0.64 -5.33 -7.98
C TYR A 111 0.73 -6.23 -6.75
N VAL A 112 1.67 -5.89 -5.89
CA VAL A 112 1.78 -6.38 -4.51
C VAL A 112 1.69 -5.19 -3.59
N PHE A 113 0.76 -5.23 -2.64
CA PHE A 113 0.64 -4.19 -1.61
C PHE A 113 1.07 -4.76 -0.26
N GLY A 114 1.96 -4.04 0.43
CA GLY A 114 2.38 -4.30 1.80
C GLY A 114 1.90 -3.19 2.72
N LEU A 115 1.21 -3.58 3.80
CA LEU A 115 0.72 -2.64 4.81
C LEU A 115 1.88 -2.08 5.62
N GLU A 116 1.96 -0.76 5.73
CA GLU A 116 2.88 -0.04 6.62
C GLU A 116 2.14 0.45 7.87
N PHE A 117 1.00 1.14 7.69
CA PHE A 117 0.20 1.68 8.77
C PHE A 117 -1.29 1.36 8.64
N ILE A 118 -1.93 1.17 9.80
CA ILE A 118 -3.37 1.31 9.96
C ILE A 118 -3.63 2.70 10.53
N GLU A 119 -4.37 3.51 9.80
CA GLU A 119 -4.79 4.85 10.23
C GLU A 119 -6.01 4.73 11.15
N LEU A 120 -5.91 5.31 12.35
CA LEU A 120 -6.96 5.23 13.38
C LEU A 120 -7.66 6.57 13.66
N LYS A 121 -7.24 7.65 13.01
CA LYS A 121 -7.97 8.93 13.10
C LYS A 121 -9.30 8.85 12.38
N ASP A 122 -10.33 9.40 12.97
CA ASP A 122 -11.73 9.28 12.54
C ASP A 122 -11.99 9.52 11.04
N ALA A 123 -11.34 10.50 10.44
CA ALA A 123 -11.48 10.82 9.02
C ALA A 123 -10.52 10.05 8.09
N ALA A 124 -9.60 9.27 8.66
CA ALA A 124 -8.53 8.63 7.90
C ALA A 124 -8.53 7.09 8.00
N LEU A 125 -9.55 6.51 8.65
CA LEU A 125 -9.67 5.06 8.84
C LEU A 125 -9.40 4.31 7.54
N GLY A 126 -8.35 3.50 7.52
CA GLY A 126 -7.92 2.73 6.37
C GLY A 126 -6.48 2.30 6.49
N PHE A 127 -5.95 1.79 5.40
CA PHE A 127 -4.58 1.32 5.30
C PHE A 127 -3.71 2.32 4.55
N HIS A 128 -2.46 2.39 4.97
CA HIS A 128 -1.40 3.09 4.28
C HIS A 128 -0.22 2.15 4.10
N GLY A 129 0.38 2.12 2.92
CA GLY A 129 1.46 1.20 2.65
C GLY A 129 2.22 1.48 1.38
N ASN A 130 2.96 0.48 0.94
CA ASN A 130 3.81 0.53 -0.23
C ASN A 130 3.39 -0.56 -1.22
N ALA A 131 3.63 -0.35 -2.50
CA ALA A 131 3.34 -1.33 -3.52
C ALA A 131 4.48 -1.51 -4.51
N VAL A 132 4.56 -2.71 -5.05
CA VAL A 132 5.36 -3.00 -6.25
C VAL A 132 4.39 -3.34 -7.37
N PHE A 133 4.42 -2.54 -8.43
CA PHE A 133 3.69 -2.85 -9.65
C PHE A 133 4.61 -3.57 -10.63
N SER A 134 4.07 -4.53 -11.35
CA SER A 134 4.81 -5.37 -12.28
C SER A 134 4.02 -5.60 -13.56
N ARG A 135 4.71 -5.55 -14.69
CA ARG A 135 4.19 -5.99 -15.98
C ARG A 135 3.98 -7.51 -16.05
N TRP A 136 4.71 -8.24 -15.21
CA TRP A 136 4.59 -9.69 -15.11
C TRP A 136 3.70 -10.10 -13.94
N PRO A 137 3.06 -11.25 -14.01
CA PRO A 137 2.39 -11.85 -12.87
C PRO A 137 3.37 -12.08 -11.71
N VAL A 138 2.92 -11.83 -10.49
CA VAL A 138 3.71 -12.02 -9.28
C VAL A 138 3.43 -13.41 -8.71
N LYS A 139 4.44 -14.27 -8.64
CA LYS A 139 4.29 -15.64 -8.15
C LYS A 139 4.16 -15.74 -6.63
N TRP A 140 4.89 -14.92 -5.91
CA TRP A 140 4.88 -14.88 -4.46
C TRP A 140 5.47 -13.56 -3.96
N ALA A 141 5.12 -13.19 -2.75
CA ALA A 141 5.68 -12.05 -2.05
C ALA A 141 5.65 -12.29 -0.53
N GLU A 142 6.59 -11.69 0.16
CA GLU A 142 6.70 -11.73 1.62
C GLU A 142 6.86 -10.33 2.18
N VAL A 143 6.35 -10.13 3.40
CA VAL A 143 6.56 -8.90 4.15
C VAL A 143 7.70 -9.11 5.14
N LEU A 144 8.78 -8.37 4.99
CA LEU A 144 9.84 -8.28 5.99
C LEU A 144 9.56 -7.06 6.90
N ARG A 145 9.23 -7.32 8.15
CA ARG A 145 9.11 -6.27 9.16
C ARG A 145 10.48 -5.91 9.72
N LEU A 146 10.80 -4.62 9.67
CA LEU A 146 11.96 -4.09 10.35
C LEU A 146 11.63 -3.87 11.84
N PRO A 147 12.63 -3.86 12.72
CA PRO A 147 12.43 -3.52 14.12
C PRO A 147 11.81 -2.14 14.28
N GLU A 148 10.84 -2.03 15.17
CA GLU A 148 10.19 -0.76 15.47
C GLU A 148 11.20 0.27 15.96
N GLN A 149 11.24 1.43 15.29
CA GLN A 149 12.11 2.54 15.65
C GLN A 149 11.37 3.68 16.38
N TYR A 150 10.06 3.71 16.24
CA TYR A 150 9.23 4.81 16.73
C TYR A 150 7.80 4.33 17.03
N ASN A 151 7.24 4.79 18.15
CA ASN A 151 5.83 4.54 18.45
C ASN A 151 4.93 5.54 17.72
N TRP A 152 4.25 5.07 16.70
CA TRP A 152 3.34 5.86 15.87
C TRP A 152 1.94 6.04 16.48
N TYR A 153 1.61 5.31 17.54
CA TYR A 153 0.41 5.52 18.31
C TYR A 153 0.66 6.57 19.41
N ASN A 154 0.49 7.82 19.05
CA ASN A 154 0.68 8.97 19.92
C ASN A 154 -0.39 10.03 19.67
N ASP A 155 -0.42 11.11 20.47
CA ASP A 155 -1.46 12.14 20.38
C ASP A 155 -1.57 12.84 19.02
N ARG A 156 -0.51 12.85 18.24
CA ARG A 156 -0.48 13.52 16.94
C ARG A 156 -0.90 12.62 15.80
N GLN A 157 -0.55 11.33 15.83
CA GLN A 157 -0.63 10.47 14.64
C GLN A 157 -1.71 9.40 14.71
N LYS A 158 -1.89 8.73 15.84
CA LYS A 158 -2.90 7.66 15.99
C LYS A 158 -2.83 6.60 14.87
N ARG A 159 -1.63 6.03 14.67
CA ARG A 159 -1.37 4.96 13.69
C ARG A 159 -0.84 3.73 14.38
N ILE A 160 -1.08 2.54 13.79
CA ILE A 160 -0.41 1.30 14.14
C ILE A 160 0.48 0.92 12.97
N GLY A 161 1.76 0.65 13.21
CA GLY A 161 2.68 0.22 12.18
C GLY A 161 4.00 1.00 12.15
N GLY A 162 4.71 0.92 11.02
CA GLY A 162 5.98 1.58 10.74
C GLY A 162 7.11 0.64 10.42
#